data_68d27a1e169ab4e63801ea55f44e9171
#
_entry.id   68d27a1e169ab4e63801ea55f44e9171
#
_cell.length_a   1.000
_cell.length_b   1.000
_cell.length_c   1.000
_cell.angle_alpha   90.00
_cell.angle_beta   90.00
_cell.angle_gamma   90.00
#
_symmetry.space_group_name_H-M   'P 1'
#
loop_
_entity.id
_entity.type
_entity.pdbx_description
1 polymer ?
#
loop_
_entity_poly.entity_id
_entity_poly.type
_entity_poly.pdbx_seq_one_letter_code
_entity_poly.pdbx_strand_id
1 'polypeptide(L)'
;MIRWVITKHKHNDYSYLFDIRDFCVKQMRDMETNITYLDETLKPSKAFFKDTKTAIKKEGIKFKYRHPRYFSTENGSHFVYGSYIGHSILRGRTNNIVVLNDFNCCPERLQEEIKNHYFPMWYSVLCTTVIVTLDESKPNGKVIDDLIKQYGCSHT
;
A
#
# COMPACT_ATOMS: atom_id res chain seq x y z
N MET A 1 -14.65 7.85 3.90
CA MET A 1 -13.68 8.96 3.93
C MET A 1 -12.29 8.46 3.59
N ILE A 2 -11.65 9.10 2.63
CA ILE A 2 -10.25 8.80 2.31
C ILE A 2 -9.37 9.27 3.46
N ARG A 3 -8.45 8.41 3.83
CA ARG A 3 -7.42 8.73 4.81
C ARG A 3 -6.05 8.60 4.17
N TRP A 4 -5.30 9.68 4.19
CA TRP A 4 -3.94 9.72 3.69
C TRP A 4 -2.96 9.69 4.85
N VAL A 5 -2.02 8.75 4.80
CA VAL A 5 -0.94 8.65 5.78
C VAL A 5 0.37 8.72 5.01
N ILE A 6 1.13 9.78 5.23
CA ILE A 6 2.42 9.98 4.57
C ILE A 6 3.49 9.92 5.65
N THR A 7 4.42 8.98 5.51
CA THR A 7 5.45 8.76 6.52
C THR A 7 6.82 8.65 5.86
N LYS A 8 7.86 9.08 6.56
CA LYS A 8 9.25 9.01 6.12
C LYS A 8 10.01 7.99 6.95
N HIS A 9 10.95 7.31 6.33
CA HIS A 9 11.84 6.39 7.03
C HIS A 9 13.28 6.66 6.63
N LYS A 10 14.21 6.26 7.48
CA LYS A 10 15.63 6.31 7.19
C LYS A 10 15.99 5.27 6.14
N HIS A 11 16.92 5.59 5.27
CA HIS A 11 17.41 4.67 4.26
C HIS A 11 17.87 3.35 4.91
N ASN A 12 17.45 2.24 4.35
CA ASN A 12 17.72 0.87 4.83
C ASN A 12 17.12 0.53 6.21
N ASP A 13 16.28 1.37 6.79
CA ASP A 13 15.54 1.03 7.99
C ASP A 13 14.11 0.68 7.61
N TYR A 14 13.80 -0.61 7.59
CA TYR A 14 12.51 -1.13 7.17
C TYR A 14 11.61 -1.55 8.34
N SER A 15 11.95 -1.16 9.56
CA SER A 15 11.15 -1.50 10.75
C SER A 15 9.70 -0.95 10.67
N TYR A 16 9.52 0.18 9.96
CA TYR A 16 8.18 0.75 9.74
C TYR A 16 7.23 -0.20 9.02
N LEU A 17 7.76 -1.14 8.22
CA LEU A 17 6.94 -2.11 7.50
C LEU A 17 6.23 -3.08 8.44
N PHE A 18 6.79 -3.35 9.62
CA PHE A 18 6.12 -4.19 10.62
C PHE A 18 4.84 -3.52 11.12
N ASP A 19 4.87 -2.21 11.32
CA ASP A 19 3.69 -1.47 11.75
C ASP A 19 2.62 -1.45 10.66
N ILE A 20 3.02 -1.27 9.40
CA ILE A 20 2.09 -1.34 8.26
C ILE A 20 1.49 -2.73 8.14
N ARG A 21 2.32 -3.77 8.26
CA ARG A 21 1.85 -5.16 8.24
C ARG A 21 0.83 -5.41 9.33
N ASP A 22 1.13 -5.00 10.56
CA ASP A 22 0.25 -5.24 11.71
C ASP A 22 -1.08 -4.49 11.53
N PHE A 23 -1.04 -3.28 10.99
CA PHE A 23 -2.25 -2.55 10.66
C PHE A 23 -3.09 -3.30 9.61
N CYS A 24 -2.47 -3.78 8.54
CA CYS A 24 -3.16 -4.54 7.49
C CYS A 24 -3.77 -5.82 8.03
N VAL A 25 -3.03 -6.57 8.84
CA VAL A 25 -3.50 -7.83 9.43
C VAL A 25 -4.69 -7.59 10.34
N LYS A 26 -4.61 -6.56 11.18
CA LYS A 26 -5.72 -6.19 12.06
C LYS A 26 -6.97 -5.84 11.27
N GLN A 27 -6.83 -5.05 10.21
CA GLN A 27 -7.98 -4.68 9.38
C GLN A 27 -8.60 -5.90 8.72
N MET A 28 -7.79 -6.81 8.18
CA MET A 28 -8.29 -8.04 7.57
C MET A 28 -8.94 -8.99 8.58
N ARG A 29 -8.47 -8.98 9.83
CA ARG A 29 -9.08 -9.77 10.90
C ARG A 29 -10.43 -9.23 11.30
N ASP A 30 -10.55 -7.91 11.45
CA ASP A 30 -11.72 -7.28 12.03
C ASP A 30 -12.85 -7.02 11.04
N MET A 31 -12.53 -6.91 9.75
CA MET A 31 -13.53 -6.68 8.69
C MET A 31 -13.01 -7.14 7.34
N GLU A 32 -13.92 -7.36 6.40
CA GLU A 32 -13.57 -7.62 5.01
C GLU A 32 -12.81 -6.43 4.44
N THR A 33 -11.55 -6.64 4.07
CA THR A 33 -10.64 -5.57 3.67
C THR A 33 -9.84 -5.97 2.43
N ASN A 34 -9.85 -5.12 1.41
CA ASN A 34 -9.08 -5.32 0.19
C ASN A 34 -7.85 -4.42 0.23
N ILE A 35 -6.67 -5.03 0.11
CA ILE A 35 -5.39 -4.35 0.24
C ILE A 35 -4.56 -4.56 -1.02
N THR A 36 -3.96 -3.48 -1.53
CA THR A 36 -2.98 -3.52 -2.61
C THR A 36 -1.69 -2.88 -2.13
N TYR A 37 -0.58 -3.58 -2.31
CA TYR A 37 0.76 -3.11 -1.94
C TYR A 37 1.61 -2.96 -3.19
N LEU A 38 2.19 -1.78 -3.39
CA LEU A 38 3.10 -1.50 -4.49
C LEU A 38 4.46 -1.04 -3.98
N ASP A 39 5.50 -1.44 -4.70
CA ASP A 39 6.87 -1.03 -4.45
C ASP A 39 7.59 -0.82 -5.79
N GLU A 40 8.85 -0.38 -5.76
CA GLU A 40 9.63 -0.13 -6.97
C GLU A 40 9.72 -1.38 -7.85
N THR A 41 9.95 -2.55 -7.24
CA THR A 41 10.09 -3.82 -7.93
C THR A 41 9.27 -4.89 -7.22
N LEU A 42 9.15 -6.04 -7.86
CA LEU A 42 8.38 -7.15 -7.30
C LEU A 42 9.06 -7.81 -6.10
N LYS A 43 10.38 -7.76 -6.01
CA LYS A 43 11.11 -8.44 -4.93
C LYS A 43 10.74 -7.96 -3.53
N PRO A 44 10.81 -6.66 -3.21
CA PRO A 44 10.39 -6.18 -1.90
C PRO A 44 8.88 -6.35 -1.66
N SER A 45 8.06 -6.21 -2.69
CA SER A 45 6.61 -6.46 -2.55
C SER A 45 6.32 -7.91 -2.19
N LYS A 46 7.02 -8.85 -2.83
CA LYS A 46 6.89 -10.27 -2.54
C LYS A 46 7.34 -10.59 -1.11
N ALA A 47 8.39 -9.94 -0.63
CA ALA A 47 8.87 -10.12 0.73
C ALA A 47 7.82 -9.66 1.75
N PHE A 48 7.22 -8.50 1.53
CA PHE A 48 6.14 -8.00 2.38
C PHE A 48 4.92 -8.92 2.34
N PHE A 49 4.57 -9.42 1.17
CA PHE A 49 3.46 -10.36 0.97
C PHE A 49 3.67 -11.65 1.78
N LYS A 50 4.87 -12.23 1.70
CA LYS A 50 5.19 -13.45 2.45
C LYS A 50 5.15 -13.23 3.95
N ASP A 51 5.68 -12.11 4.41
CA ASP A 51 5.68 -11.74 5.82
C ASP A 51 4.25 -11.53 6.33
N THR A 52 3.41 -10.90 5.52
CA THR A 52 1.99 -10.70 5.86
C THR A 52 1.26 -12.03 5.95
N LYS A 53 1.50 -12.98 5.04
CA LYS A 53 0.90 -14.32 5.13
C LYS A 53 1.30 -15.02 6.42
N THR A 54 2.55 -14.91 6.83
CA THR A 54 3.02 -15.49 8.08
C THR A 54 2.30 -14.88 9.28
N ALA A 55 2.14 -13.58 9.30
CA ALA A 55 1.42 -12.88 10.35
C ALA A 55 -0.07 -13.25 10.40
N ILE A 56 -0.70 -13.42 9.25
CA ILE A 56 -2.10 -13.91 9.14
C ILE A 56 -2.25 -15.27 9.81
N LYS A 57 -1.33 -16.19 9.52
CA LYS A 57 -1.34 -17.52 10.14
C LYS A 57 -1.19 -17.47 11.67
N LYS A 58 -0.29 -16.62 12.16
CA LYS A 58 -0.06 -16.45 13.59
C LYS A 58 -1.30 -15.92 14.32
N GLU A 59 -2.10 -15.11 13.66
CA GLU A 59 -3.34 -14.58 14.21
C GLU A 59 -4.49 -15.59 14.15
N GLY A 60 -4.26 -16.78 13.59
CA GLY A 60 -5.30 -17.79 13.47
C GLY A 60 -6.33 -17.50 12.38
N ILE A 61 -6.06 -16.55 11.52
CA ILE A 61 -6.95 -16.21 10.40
C ILE A 61 -6.76 -17.26 9.30
N LYS A 62 -7.85 -17.82 8.82
CA LYS A 62 -7.82 -18.88 7.83
C LYS A 62 -7.86 -18.32 6.41
N PHE A 63 -7.04 -18.90 5.54
CA PHE A 63 -7.06 -18.59 4.11
C PHE A 63 -8.21 -19.33 3.44
N LYS A 64 -8.89 -18.60 2.53
CA LYS A 64 -9.83 -19.20 1.60
C LYS A 64 -9.13 -19.62 0.31
N TYR A 65 -8.22 -18.75 -0.16
CA TYR A 65 -7.48 -18.96 -1.42
C TYR A 65 -6.08 -18.42 -1.29
N ARG A 66 -5.10 -19.15 -1.85
CA ARG A 66 -3.70 -18.73 -1.91
C ARG A 66 -3.17 -18.88 -3.32
N HIS A 67 -2.61 -17.79 -3.84
CA HIS A 67 -1.96 -17.70 -5.14
C HIS A 67 -0.59 -17.05 -4.95
N PRO A 68 0.38 -17.27 -5.84
CA PRO A 68 1.69 -16.60 -5.71
C PRO A 68 1.65 -15.08 -5.64
N ARG A 69 0.61 -14.45 -6.19
CA ARG A 69 0.49 -12.99 -6.28
C ARG A 69 -0.59 -12.39 -5.37
N TYR A 70 -1.48 -13.20 -4.84
CA TYR A 70 -2.53 -12.70 -3.95
C TYR A 70 -3.05 -13.82 -3.05
N PHE A 71 -3.73 -13.42 -1.99
CA PHE A 71 -4.48 -14.36 -1.18
C PHE A 71 -5.82 -13.75 -0.77
N SER A 72 -6.74 -14.62 -0.39
CA SER A 72 -7.97 -14.21 0.28
C SER A 72 -8.16 -15.01 1.56
N THR A 73 -8.87 -14.40 2.51
CA THR A 73 -9.20 -15.01 3.79
C THR A 73 -10.68 -15.46 3.81
N GLU A 74 -11.06 -16.24 4.81
CA GLU A 74 -12.43 -16.73 4.92
C GLU A 74 -13.46 -15.62 5.05
N ASN A 75 -13.10 -14.49 5.65
CA ASN A 75 -14.04 -13.36 5.76
C ASN A 75 -14.16 -12.52 4.49
N GLY A 76 -13.50 -12.91 3.39
CA GLY A 76 -13.57 -12.21 2.13
C GLY A 76 -12.52 -11.13 1.92
N SER A 77 -11.55 -10.98 2.82
CA SER A 77 -10.45 -10.05 2.63
C SER A 77 -9.51 -10.53 1.53
N HIS A 78 -8.92 -9.56 0.80
CA HIS A 78 -7.99 -9.83 -0.29
C HIS A 78 -6.72 -9.02 -0.11
N PHE A 79 -5.58 -9.63 -0.42
CA PHE A 79 -4.30 -8.95 -0.44
C PHE A 79 -3.59 -9.28 -1.76
N VAL A 80 -3.16 -8.25 -2.49
CA VAL A 80 -2.42 -8.39 -3.74
C VAL A 80 -1.21 -7.45 -3.72
N TYR A 81 -0.12 -7.86 -4.35
CA TYR A 81 1.07 -7.02 -4.47
C TYR A 81 1.49 -6.85 -5.92
N GLY A 82 2.26 -5.80 -6.17
CA GLY A 82 2.81 -5.53 -7.48
C GLY A 82 3.94 -4.51 -7.41
N SER A 83 4.35 -4.02 -8.58
CA SER A 83 5.33 -2.95 -8.72
C SER A 83 4.68 -1.73 -9.35
N TYR A 84 5.36 -0.57 -9.26
CA TYR A 84 4.80 0.66 -9.83
C TYR A 84 4.61 0.58 -11.34
N ILE A 85 5.50 -0.11 -12.05
CA ILE A 85 5.33 -0.30 -13.48
C ILE A 85 4.11 -1.16 -13.81
N GLY A 86 3.73 -2.04 -12.90
CA GLY A 86 2.54 -2.88 -13.02
C GLY A 86 1.33 -2.34 -12.28
N HIS A 87 1.18 -1.02 -12.19
CA HIS A 87 0.12 -0.39 -11.39
C HIS A 87 -1.30 -0.69 -11.89
N SER A 88 -1.46 -1.30 -13.06
CA SER A 88 -2.77 -1.69 -13.57
C SER A 88 -3.53 -2.64 -12.65
N ILE A 89 -2.86 -3.31 -11.72
CA ILE A 89 -3.55 -4.13 -10.70
C ILE A 89 -4.48 -3.32 -9.81
N LEU A 90 -4.31 -2.00 -9.76
CA LEU A 90 -5.20 -1.10 -9.03
C LEU A 90 -6.56 -0.91 -9.71
N ARG A 91 -6.66 -1.24 -11.00
CA ARG A 91 -7.89 -1.03 -11.77
C ARG A 91 -8.93 -2.09 -11.46
N GLY A 92 -10.20 -1.67 -11.50
CA GLY A 92 -11.32 -2.58 -11.35
C GLY A 92 -11.45 -3.21 -9.96
N ARG A 93 -10.74 -2.67 -8.98
CA ARG A 93 -10.78 -3.17 -7.61
C ARG A 93 -11.32 -2.11 -6.67
N THR A 94 -12.07 -2.56 -5.68
CA THR A 94 -12.35 -1.73 -4.51
C THR A 94 -11.17 -1.91 -3.55
N ASN A 95 -10.39 -0.87 -3.36
CA ASN A 95 -9.25 -0.89 -2.45
C ASN A 95 -9.62 -0.17 -1.16
N ASN A 96 -9.59 -0.88 -0.04
CA ASN A 96 -9.78 -0.28 1.28
C ASN A 96 -8.46 0.29 1.80
N ILE A 97 -7.35 -0.37 1.47
CA ILE A 97 -6.01 0.09 1.82
C ILE A 97 -5.12 -0.03 0.58
N VAL A 98 -4.43 1.04 0.26
CA VAL A 98 -3.38 1.05 -0.77
C VAL A 98 -2.09 1.48 -0.11
N VAL A 99 -1.04 0.68 -0.27
CA VAL A 99 0.29 1.00 0.24
C VAL A 99 1.20 1.32 -0.95
N LEU A 100 1.71 2.53 -0.98
CA LEU A 100 2.69 3.00 -1.96
C LEU A 100 4.03 3.13 -1.24
N ASN A 101 4.80 2.04 -1.21
CA ASN A 101 6.06 2.01 -0.49
C ASN A 101 7.19 2.64 -1.29
N ASP A 102 7.99 3.49 -0.64
CA ASP A 102 9.12 4.21 -1.25
C ASP A 102 8.68 4.93 -2.53
N PHE A 103 7.57 5.65 -2.45
CA PHE A 103 6.97 6.28 -3.62
C PHE A 103 7.87 7.33 -4.26
N ASN A 104 8.73 7.99 -3.47
CA ASN A 104 9.72 8.94 -4.01
C ASN A 104 10.89 8.25 -4.74
N CYS A 105 11.03 6.95 -4.62
CA CYS A 105 12.00 6.17 -5.41
C CYS A 105 11.42 5.74 -6.77
N CYS A 106 10.13 5.87 -6.95
CA CYS A 106 9.45 5.60 -8.21
C CYS A 106 9.80 6.69 -9.23
N PRO A 107 10.05 6.37 -10.51
CA PRO A 107 10.24 7.40 -11.53
C PRO A 107 9.06 8.37 -11.58
N GLU A 108 9.37 9.66 -11.77
CA GLU A 108 8.34 10.71 -11.75
C GLU A 108 7.22 10.45 -12.76
N ARG A 109 7.55 9.91 -13.93
CA ARG A 109 6.54 9.54 -14.94
C ARG A 109 5.52 8.55 -14.38
N LEU A 110 5.96 7.55 -13.65
CA LEU A 110 5.06 6.57 -13.02
C LEU A 110 4.29 7.17 -11.85
N GLN A 111 4.92 8.07 -11.10
CA GLN A 111 4.22 8.80 -10.05
C GLN A 111 3.04 9.60 -10.62
N GLU A 112 3.27 10.31 -11.74
CA GLU A 112 2.21 11.08 -12.41
C GLU A 112 1.10 10.18 -12.96
N GLU A 113 1.45 9.05 -13.57
CA GLU A 113 0.45 8.09 -14.05
C GLU A 113 -0.44 7.60 -12.92
N ILE A 114 0.15 7.21 -11.80
CA ILE A 114 -0.59 6.71 -10.65
C ILE A 114 -1.46 7.82 -10.06
N LYS A 115 -0.90 9.02 -9.91
CA LYS A 115 -1.65 10.18 -9.42
C LYS A 115 -2.86 10.47 -10.30
N ASN A 116 -2.65 10.56 -11.62
CA ASN A 116 -3.69 10.98 -12.53
C ASN A 116 -4.78 9.92 -12.72
N HIS A 117 -4.42 8.63 -12.67
CA HIS A 117 -5.37 7.55 -12.89
C HIS A 117 -6.13 7.13 -11.63
N TYR A 118 -5.51 7.21 -10.46
CA TYR A 118 -6.09 6.61 -9.26
C TYR A 118 -6.43 7.57 -8.13
N PHE A 119 -5.67 8.64 -7.96
CA PHE A 119 -5.91 9.55 -6.82
C PHE A 119 -7.30 10.18 -6.85
N PRO A 120 -7.82 10.68 -8.00
CA PRO A 120 -9.17 11.22 -8.02
C PRO A 120 -10.23 10.18 -7.67
N MET A 121 -10.03 8.94 -8.12
CA MET A 121 -10.94 7.84 -7.81
C MET A 121 -10.91 7.51 -6.32
N TRP A 122 -9.73 7.42 -5.73
CA TRP A 122 -9.61 7.15 -4.30
C TRP A 122 -10.17 8.30 -3.47
N TYR A 123 -10.01 9.53 -3.93
CA TYR A 123 -10.56 10.69 -3.26
C TYR A 123 -12.09 10.71 -3.27
N SER A 124 -12.70 10.25 -4.35
CA SER A 124 -14.16 10.22 -4.49
C SER A 124 -14.80 8.99 -3.86
N VAL A 125 -14.05 7.87 -3.73
CA VAL A 125 -14.56 6.64 -3.12
C VAL A 125 -14.32 6.68 -1.62
N LEU A 126 -15.37 6.50 -0.86
CA LEU A 126 -15.30 6.51 0.60
C LEU A 126 -14.55 5.29 1.14
N CYS A 127 -13.91 5.46 2.28
CA CYS A 127 -13.30 4.39 3.07
C CYS A 127 -11.98 3.83 2.52
N THR A 128 -11.27 4.55 1.64
CA THR A 128 -9.93 4.16 1.22
C THR A 128 -8.88 4.84 2.09
N THR A 129 -7.96 4.04 2.63
CA THR A 129 -6.76 4.54 3.29
C THR A 129 -5.59 4.39 2.34
N VAL A 130 -4.86 5.47 2.09
CA VAL A 130 -3.67 5.47 1.24
C VAL A 130 -2.45 5.73 2.13
N ILE A 131 -1.56 4.75 2.19
CA ILE A 131 -0.33 4.85 2.98
C ILE A 131 0.82 5.06 2.00
N VAL A 132 1.47 6.21 2.10
CA VAL A 132 2.61 6.57 1.26
C VAL A 132 3.85 6.62 2.14
N THR A 133 4.86 5.84 1.82
CA THR A 133 6.13 5.92 2.53
C THR A 133 7.19 6.55 1.63
N LEU A 134 8.10 7.28 2.23
CA LEU A 134 9.15 8.01 1.55
C LEU A 134 10.51 7.68 2.18
N ASP A 135 11.49 7.41 1.34
CA ASP A 135 12.88 7.25 1.77
C ASP A 135 13.48 8.64 1.98
N GLU A 136 13.84 9.00 3.21
CA GLU A 136 14.33 10.33 3.53
C GLU A 136 15.68 10.65 2.91
N SER A 137 16.44 9.66 2.45
CA SER A 137 17.74 9.87 1.78
C SER A 137 17.59 10.35 0.34
N LYS A 138 16.38 10.33 -0.22
CA LYS A 138 16.11 10.71 -1.61
C LYS A 138 15.18 11.92 -1.69
N PRO A 139 15.33 12.76 -2.74
CA PRO A 139 14.43 13.90 -2.91
C PRO A 139 13.00 13.42 -3.18
N ASN A 140 12.04 14.21 -2.76
CA ASN A 140 10.63 13.88 -2.99
C ASN A 140 10.24 14.08 -4.47
N GLY A 141 10.67 15.19 -5.08
CA GLY A 141 10.22 15.57 -6.41
C GLY A 141 8.87 16.29 -6.38
N LYS A 142 8.48 16.82 -7.53
CA LYS A 142 7.32 17.71 -7.63
C LYS A 142 6.00 17.00 -7.30
N VAL A 143 5.80 15.81 -7.82
CA VAL A 143 4.54 15.07 -7.60
C VAL A 143 4.31 14.83 -6.12
N ILE A 144 5.35 14.41 -5.41
CA ILE A 144 5.25 14.12 -3.98
C ILE A 144 5.13 15.40 -3.17
N ASP A 145 5.83 16.47 -3.55
CA ASP A 145 5.68 17.76 -2.86
C ASP A 145 4.24 18.28 -3.00
N ASP A 146 3.64 18.16 -4.17
CA ASP A 146 2.24 18.52 -4.39
C ASP A 146 1.30 17.62 -3.57
N LEU A 147 1.60 16.33 -3.50
CA LEU A 147 0.86 15.38 -2.68
C LEU A 147 0.88 15.77 -1.20
N ILE A 148 2.06 16.12 -0.69
CA ILE A 148 2.21 16.55 0.71
C ILE A 148 1.42 17.81 0.98
N LYS A 149 1.45 18.80 0.07
CA LYS A 149 0.68 20.03 0.21
C LYS A 149 -0.81 19.78 0.24
N GLN A 150 -1.28 18.86 -0.61
CA GLN A 150 -2.69 18.59 -0.77
C GLN A 150 -3.26 17.70 0.35
N TYR A 151 -2.46 16.74 0.85
CA TYR A 151 -2.91 15.72 1.82
C TYR A 151 -2.02 15.63 3.05
N GLY A 152 -1.02 16.47 3.17
CA GLY A 152 0.07 16.32 4.15
C GLY A 152 -0.32 16.52 5.60
N CYS A 153 -1.51 17.03 5.88
CA CYS A 153 -1.99 17.14 7.26
C CYS A 153 -2.24 15.77 7.91
N SER A 154 -2.18 14.70 7.14
CA SER A 154 -2.40 13.33 7.60
C SER A 154 -1.12 12.56 7.86
N HIS A 155 0.05 13.19 7.82
CA HIS A 155 1.31 12.50 8.03
C HIS A 155 1.60 12.30 9.51
N THR A 156 2.34 11.29 9.77
CA THR A 156 2.81 10.97 11.12
C THR A 156 4.32 10.91 11.15
#